data_a54fa99c867764735439aa2030965aa7
#
_entry.id   a54fa99c867764735439aa2030965aa7
#
_cell.length_a   1.000
_cell.length_b   1.000
_cell.length_c   1.000
_cell.angle_alpha   90.00
_cell.angle_beta   90.00
_cell.angle_gamma   90.00
#
_symmetry.space_group_name_H-M   'P 1'
#
loop_
_entity.id
_entity.type
_entity.pdbx_description
1 polymer ?
#
loop_
_entity_poly.entity_id
_entity_poly.type
_entity_poly.pdbx_seq_one_letter_code
_entity_poly.pdbx_strand_id
1 'polypeptide(L)'
;MIHFLASIPRSGSTLLASLLNQRDDTFVSNTSNLGSLIGSVVEAYDNDPATKASQFTEDDLFRSLKSLVKAHYIERDEPVIFDKGRQWPVPKNMETLGKVLEEPIKIVATVRPIAECIASFYAIDKSDMPIKEWIKESQLFTHLMKSYHALRAGYEKYPNQFCIVEYDNLVTHPQVELNRISDFLGLKHKVYNPVIEQVEENDNAWGVKDLHKLAQTIENQGLDTKGILGDELYNHFQGGEFWNDKPEPERGKEPLDFSLEAGLRGEFDKAWQ
;
A
#
# COMPACT_ATOMS: atom_id res chain seq x y z
N MET A 1 -2.72 18.01 8.46
CA MET A 1 -1.49 17.36 7.93
C MET A 1 -1.91 16.04 7.30
N ILE A 2 -1.41 15.69 6.10
CA ILE A 2 -1.76 14.43 5.44
C ILE A 2 -0.51 13.55 5.30
N HIS A 3 -0.63 12.29 5.68
CA HIS A 3 0.37 11.23 5.50
C HIS A 3 -0.25 10.08 4.71
N PHE A 4 0.58 9.19 4.21
CA PHE A 4 0.13 8.12 3.33
C PHE A 4 0.42 6.74 3.95
N LEU A 5 -0.56 5.85 3.86
CA LEU A 5 -0.39 4.44 4.19
C LEU A 5 -0.32 3.63 2.89
N ALA A 6 0.71 2.82 2.77
CA ALA A 6 0.84 1.85 1.70
C ALA A 6 1.01 0.44 2.25
N SER A 7 0.90 -0.56 1.40
CA SER A 7 1.06 -1.94 1.86
C SER A 7 1.32 -2.91 0.72
N ILE A 8 2.03 -3.97 1.02
CA ILE A 8 1.81 -5.24 0.33
C ILE A 8 0.47 -5.78 0.84
N PRO A 9 -0.48 -6.17 -0.02
CA PRO A 9 -1.73 -6.78 0.44
C PRO A 9 -1.48 -7.95 1.40
N ARG A 10 -2.29 -8.09 2.43
CA ARG A 10 -2.17 -9.12 3.49
C ARG A 10 -0.96 -8.96 4.43
N SER A 11 -0.37 -7.78 4.48
CA SER A 11 0.73 -7.45 5.40
C SER A 11 0.29 -6.70 6.68
N GLY A 12 -1.00 -6.68 7.01
CA GLY A 12 -1.50 -6.07 8.23
C GLY A 12 -1.86 -4.59 8.14
N SER A 13 -2.04 -4.03 6.93
CA SER A 13 -2.41 -2.61 6.76
C SER A 13 -3.74 -2.23 7.39
N THR A 14 -4.71 -3.14 7.41
CA THR A 14 -6.00 -2.92 8.07
C THR A 14 -5.85 -2.90 9.60
N LEU A 15 -5.01 -3.77 10.16
CA LEU A 15 -4.65 -3.76 11.57
C LEU A 15 -3.97 -2.43 11.95
N LEU A 16 -2.96 -2.02 11.16
CA LEU A 16 -2.28 -0.75 11.40
C LEU A 16 -3.25 0.44 11.33
N ALA A 17 -4.15 0.46 10.33
CA ALA A 17 -5.16 1.51 10.20
C ALA A 17 -6.08 1.58 11.43
N SER A 18 -6.57 0.43 11.93
CA SER A 18 -7.38 0.36 13.14
C SER A 18 -6.63 0.88 14.38
N LEU A 19 -5.35 0.51 14.54
CA LEU A 19 -4.52 0.99 15.66
C LEU A 19 -4.29 2.50 15.59
N LEU A 20 -3.94 3.04 14.43
CA LEU A 20 -3.72 4.48 14.25
C LEU A 20 -5.02 5.27 14.47
N ASN A 21 -6.17 4.70 14.13
CA ASN A 21 -7.48 5.33 14.30
C ASN A 21 -7.92 5.44 15.78
N GLN A 22 -7.23 4.76 16.70
CA GLN A 22 -7.45 4.94 18.14
C GLN A 22 -6.97 6.31 18.67
N ARG A 23 -6.28 7.10 17.85
CA ARG A 23 -5.85 8.45 18.23
C ARG A 23 -6.99 9.45 17.97
N ASP A 24 -7.29 10.26 18.98
CA ASP A 24 -8.35 11.27 18.89
C ASP A 24 -8.03 12.43 17.92
N ASP A 25 -6.73 12.56 17.54
CA ASP A 25 -6.22 13.58 16.63
C ASP A 25 -6.00 13.05 15.20
N THR A 26 -6.48 11.84 14.90
CA THR A 26 -6.13 11.16 13.64
C THR A 26 -7.36 10.53 12.98
N PHE A 27 -7.49 10.76 11.69
CA PHE A 27 -8.38 10.01 10.81
C PHE A 27 -7.54 9.13 9.87
N VAL A 28 -7.93 7.87 9.72
CA VAL A 28 -7.32 6.93 8.76
C VAL A 28 -8.39 6.46 7.79
N SER A 29 -8.19 6.70 6.49
CA SER A 29 -9.07 6.11 5.48
C SER A 29 -8.84 4.61 5.41
N ASN A 30 -9.91 3.81 5.34
CA ASN A 30 -9.78 2.35 5.20
C ASN A 30 -9.38 1.96 3.79
N THR A 31 -10.07 2.54 2.81
CA THR A 31 -9.71 2.52 1.39
C THR A 31 -9.97 3.91 0.83
N SER A 32 -8.99 4.48 0.15
CA SER A 32 -9.11 5.81 -0.47
C SER A 32 -9.18 5.70 -2.00
N ASN A 33 -10.07 6.50 -2.59
CA ASN A 33 -10.13 6.71 -4.03
C ASN A 33 -9.38 7.97 -4.48
N LEU A 34 -8.75 8.71 -3.56
CA LEU A 34 -8.05 9.97 -3.87
C LEU A 34 -7.00 9.78 -4.96
N GLY A 35 -6.23 8.67 -4.91
CA GLY A 35 -5.23 8.39 -5.93
C GLY A 35 -5.81 8.16 -7.32
N SER A 36 -6.96 7.50 -7.42
CA SER A 36 -7.66 7.33 -8.69
C SER A 36 -8.18 8.66 -9.24
N LEU A 37 -8.68 9.53 -8.36
CA LEU A 37 -9.12 10.87 -8.75
C LEU A 37 -7.95 11.73 -9.25
N ILE A 38 -6.83 11.74 -8.53
CA ILE A 38 -5.60 12.41 -8.96
C ILE A 38 -5.12 11.87 -10.31
N GLY A 39 -5.06 10.54 -10.46
CA GLY A 39 -4.66 9.89 -11.70
C GLY A 39 -5.52 10.30 -12.88
N SER A 40 -6.85 10.33 -12.72
CA SER A 40 -7.79 10.76 -13.76
C SER A 40 -7.60 12.23 -14.16
N VAL A 41 -7.31 13.11 -13.21
CA VAL A 41 -7.04 14.54 -13.51
C VAL A 41 -5.72 14.68 -14.27
N VAL A 42 -4.67 13.96 -13.87
CA VAL A 42 -3.37 13.97 -14.56
C VAL A 42 -3.50 13.39 -15.97
N GLU A 43 -4.22 12.28 -16.13
CA GLU A 43 -4.47 11.67 -17.43
C GLU A 43 -5.23 12.61 -18.38
N ALA A 44 -6.26 13.30 -17.87
CA ALA A 44 -6.98 14.31 -18.64
C ALA A 44 -6.05 15.46 -19.06
N TYR A 45 -5.19 15.93 -18.15
CA TYR A 45 -4.19 16.95 -18.48
C TYR A 45 -3.25 16.52 -19.60
N ASP A 46 -2.75 15.30 -19.53
CA ASP A 46 -1.79 14.79 -20.51
C ASP A 46 -2.43 14.49 -21.88
N ASN A 47 -3.68 14.04 -21.92
CA ASN A 47 -4.27 13.42 -23.09
C ASN A 47 -5.49 14.14 -23.69
N ASP A 48 -6.23 14.96 -22.90
CA ASP A 48 -7.45 15.62 -23.40
C ASP A 48 -7.11 16.77 -24.36
N PRO A 49 -7.62 16.73 -25.61
CA PRO A 49 -7.47 17.83 -26.57
C PRO A 49 -8.01 19.17 -26.08
N ALA A 50 -9.09 19.16 -25.29
CA ALA A 50 -9.67 20.40 -24.74
C ALA A 50 -8.72 21.06 -23.74
N THR A 51 -8.06 20.27 -22.90
CA THR A 51 -7.02 20.74 -21.99
C THR A 51 -5.86 21.39 -22.74
N LYS A 52 -5.39 20.75 -23.82
CA LYS A 52 -4.32 21.29 -24.69
C LYS A 52 -4.73 22.59 -25.40
N ALA A 53 -6.00 22.71 -25.76
CA ALA A 53 -6.54 23.90 -26.43
C ALA A 53 -6.81 25.06 -25.45
N SER A 54 -7.05 24.79 -24.18
CA SER A 54 -7.46 25.77 -23.16
C SER A 54 -6.34 26.61 -22.57
N GLN A 55 -5.09 26.41 -22.98
CA GLN A 55 -3.88 27.02 -22.37
C GLN A 55 -3.73 26.68 -20.86
N PHE A 56 -4.34 25.60 -20.41
CA PHE A 56 -4.21 25.11 -19.04
C PHE A 56 -2.77 24.65 -18.78
N THR A 57 -2.12 25.26 -17.79
CA THR A 57 -0.70 25.07 -17.51
C THR A 57 -0.44 23.95 -16.46
N GLU A 58 0.81 23.52 -16.33
CA GLU A 58 1.21 22.60 -15.25
C GLU A 58 0.92 23.21 -13.85
N ASP A 59 1.10 24.52 -13.67
CA ASP A 59 0.78 25.21 -12.42
C ASP A 59 -0.73 25.18 -12.12
N ASP A 60 -1.58 25.27 -13.15
CA ASP A 60 -3.03 25.13 -13.00
C ASP A 60 -3.40 23.71 -12.60
N LEU A 61 -2.72 22.69 -13.17
CA LEU A 61 -2.89 21.30 -12.78
C LEU A 61 -2.58 21.11 -11.28
N PHE A 62 -1.38 21.54 -10.82
CA PHE A 62 -1.00 21.35 -9.41
C PHE A 62 -1.92 22.12 -8.46
N ARG A 63 -2.39 23.30 -8.84
CA ARG A 63 -3.39 24.06 -8.07
C ARG A 63 -4.71 23.32 -7.97
N SER A 64 -5.16 22.72 -9.07
CA SER A 64 -6.37 21.90 -9.12
C SER A 64 -6.24 20.66 -8.26
N LEU A 65 -5.11 19.94 -8.34
CA LEU A 65 -4.84 18.77 -7.52
C LEU A 65 -4.74 19.13 -6.03
N LYS A 66 -4.12 20.24 -5.68
CA LYS A 66 -4.08 20.74 -4.29
C LYS A 66 -5.49 21.02 -3.74
N SER A 67 -6.34 21.59 -4.59
CA SER A 67 -7.74 21.83 -4.23
C SER A 67 -8.53 20.54 -4.08
N LEU A 68 -8.30 19.56 -4.95
CA LEU A 68 -8.90 18.22 -4.88
C LEU A 68 -8.53 17.51 -3.56
N VAL A 69 -7.25 17.48 -3.19
CA VAL A 69 -6.77 16.87 -1.93
C VAL A 69 -7.44 17.53 -0.72
N LYS A 70 -7.52 18.87 -0.70
CA LYS A 70 -8.20 19.59 0.38
C LYS A 70 -9.71 19.30 0.44
N ALA A 71 -10.38 19.29 -0.71
CA ALA A 71 -11.81 19.02 -0.78
C ALA A 71 -12.17 17.59 -0.40
N HIS A 72 -11.28 16.62 -0.68
CA HIS A 72 -11.50 15.22 -0.35
C HIS A 72 -11.68 14.97 1.15
N TYR A 73 -11.00 15.76 1.98
CA TYR A 73 -11.04 15.66 3.45
C TYR A 73 -11.66 16.89 4.12
N ILE A 74 -12.49 17.67 3.40
CA ILE A 74 -13.02 18.94 3.91
C ILE A 74 -13.93 18.78 5.15
N GLU A 75 -14.56 17.63 5.29
CA GLU A 75 -15.44 17.30 6.43
C GLU A 75 -14.69 16.63 7.59
N ARG A 76 -13.37 16.57 7.55
CA ARG A 76 -12.54 15.98 8.59
C ARG A 76 -11.92 17.08 9.46
N ASP A 77 -12.21 17.00 10.75
CA ASP A 77 -11.69 17.93 11.75
C ASP A 77 -10.37 17.48 12.37
N GLU A 78 -10.00 16.21 12.15
CA GLU A 78 -8.79 15.64 12.69
C GLU A 78 -7.53 16.28 12.05
N PRO A 79 -6.60 16.79 12.88
CA PRO A 79 -5.41 17.47 12.37
C PRO A 79 -4.44 16.58 11.60
N VAL A 80 -4.51 15.24 11.81
CA VAL A 80 -3.69 14.24 11.15
C VAL A 80 -4.57 13.31 10.34
N ILE A 81 -4.29 13.20 9.04
CA ILE A 81 -5.02 12.33 8.13
C ILE A 81 -4.03 11.31 7.55
N PHE A 82 -4.39 10.04 7.57
CA PHE A 82 -3.71 9.00 6.81
C PHE A 82 -4.57 8.55 5.65
N ASP A 83 -4.10 8.81 4.43
CA ASP A 83 -4.72 8.29 3.22
C ASP A 83 -4.12 6.93 2.86
N LYS A 84 -4.96 5.88 2.89
CA LYS A 84 -4.53 4.53 2.58
C LYS A 84 -4.74 4.20 1.10
N GLY A 85 -3.63 4.04 0.38
CA GLY A 85 -3.63 3.69 -1.03
C GLY A 85 -2.38 2.94 -1.46
N ARG A 86 -2.56 1.91 -2.28
CA ARG A 86 -1.45 1.06 -2.76
C ARG A 86 -0.62 1.73 -3.85
N GLN A 87 -1.15 2.77 -4.50
CA GLN A 87 -0.50 3.54 -5.56
C GLN A 87 0.44 4.63 -5.05
N TRP A 88 0.39 4.97 -3.76
CA TRP A 88 1.22 6.04 -3.20
C TRP A 88 2.71 5.83 -3.35
N PRO A 89 3.25 4.59 -3.25
CA PRO A 89 4.66 4.34 -3.43
C PRO A 89 5.17 4.42 -4.87
N VAL A 90 4.28 4.51 -5.86
CA VAL A 90 4.73 4.68 -7.26
C VAL A 90 5.54 5.97 -7.38
N PRO A 91 6.80 5.95 -7.87
CA PRO A 91 7.67 7.11 -7.87
C PRO A 91 7.06 8.36 -8.51
N LYS A 92 6.36 8.23 -9.64
CA LYS A 92 5.66 9.34 -10.30
C LYS A 92 4.58 9.95 -9.39
N ASN A 93 3.83 9.13 -8.65
CA ASN A 93 2.81 9.60 -7.72
C ASN A 93 3.43 10.33 -6.53
N MET A 94 4.54 9.82 -6.00
CA MET A 94 5.30 10.47 -4.93
C MET A 94 5.80 11.87 -5.35
N GLU A 95 6.34 11.97 -6.55
CA GLU A 95 6.81 13.24 -7.13
C GLU A 95 5.64 14.22 -7.35
N THR A 96 4.54 13.75 -7.93
CA THR A 96 3.33 14.55 -8.13
C THR A 96 2.78 15.07 -6.81
N LEU A 97 2.61 14.20 -5.81
CA LEU A 97 2.15 14.61 -4.49
C LEU A 97 3.12 15.54 -3.78
N GLY A 98 4.42 15.31 -3.91
CA GLY A 98 5.44 16.22 -3.36
C GLY A 98 5.29 17.64 -3.91
N LYS A 99 5.02 17.79 -5.22
CA LYS A 99 4.73 19.09 -5.85
C LYS A 99 3.38 19.67 -5.38
N VAL A 100 2.34 18.84 -5.27
CA VAL A 100 1.00 19.26 -4.80
C VAL A 100 1.02 19.75 -3.36
N LEU A 101 1.74 19.05 -2.48
CA LEU A 101 1.84 19.38 -1.05
C LEU A 101 2.98 20.35 -0.73
N GLU A 102 3.85 20.63 -1.70
CA GLU A 102 5.04 21.51 -1.56
C GLU A 102 6.04 20.97 -0.52
N GLU A 103 6.04 19.66 -0.27
CA GLU A 103 6.94 18.96 0.63
C GLU A 103 7.10 17.49 0.23
N PRO A 104 8.22 16.85 0.53
CA PRO A 104 8.35 15.39 0.33
C PRO A 104 7.30 14.64 1.14
N ILE A 105 6.58 13.73 0.49
CA ILE A 105 5.57 12.93 1.18
C ILE A 105 6.24 11.90 2.09
N LYS A 106 5.56 11.55 3.18
CA LYS A 106 5.95 10.47 4.09
C LYS A 106 4.95 9.33 3.96
N ILE A 107 5.48 8.12 3.77
CA ILE A 107 4.69 6.90 3.60
C ILE A 107 5.02 5.93 4.74
N VAL A 108 4.00 5.49 5.46
CA VAL A 108 4.09 4.34 6.35
C VAL A 108 3.64 3.13 5.56
N ALA A 109 4.50 2.11 5.44
CA ALA A 109 4.23 0.97 4.58
C ALA A 109 4.33 -0.36 5.33
N THR A 110 3.23 -1.12 5.36
CA THR A 110 3.29 -2.47 5.93
C THR A 110 3.81 -3.47 4.91
N VAL A 111 4.71 -4.34 5.36
CA VAL A 111 5.34 -5.40 4.56
C VAL A 111 5.25 -6.75 5.26
N ARG A 112 5.31 -7.81 4.47
CA ARG A 112 5.33 -9.20 4.91
C ARG A 112 5.96 -10.04 3.80
N PRO A 113 6.65 -11.16 4.08
CA PRO A 113 7.18 -12.03 3.04
C PRO A 113 6.12 -12.39 2.00
N ILE A 114 6.49 -12.29 0.72
CA ILE A 114 5.54 -12.46 -0.39
C ILE A 114 4.86 -13.82 -0.36
N ALA A 115 5.61 -14.88 -0.05
CA ALA A 115 5.06 -16.23 0.09
C ALA A 115 3.89 -16.27 1.10
N GLU A 116 4.02 -15.57 2.23
CA GLU A 116 2.98 -15.52 3.26
C GLU A 116 1.76 -14.70 2.80
N CYS A 117 1.99 -13.62 2.07
CA CYS A 117 0.91 -12.83 1.48
C CYS A 117 0.10 -13.64 0.45
N ILE A 118 0.78 -14.40 -0.41
CA ILE A 118 0.16 -15.29 -1.40
C ILE A 118 -0.69 -16.35 -0.70
N ALA A 119 -0.09 -17.06 0.26
CA ALA A 119 -0.79 -18.09 1.02
C ALA A 119 -2.01 -17.54 1.76
N SER A 120 -1.89 -16.34 2.34
CA SER A 120 -3.01 -15.65 3.01
C SER A 120 -4.14 -15.26 2.05
N PHE A 121 -3.81 -14.80 0.84
CA PHE A 121 -4.83 -14.50 -0.17
C PHE A 121 -5.53 -15.75 -0.67
N TYR A 122 -4.77 -16.78 -1.01
CA TYR A 122 -5.33 -18.05 -1.47
C TYR A 122 -6.28 -18.68 -0.43
N ALA A 123 -5.87 -18.65 0.85
CA ALA A 123 -6.70 -19.19 1.93
C ALA A 123 -8.02 -18.40 2.13
N ILE A 124 -8.02 -17.08 1.94
CA ILE A 124 -9.23 -16.26 2.13
C ILE A 124 -10.14 -16.28 0.90
N ASP A 125 -9.58 -16.43 -0.29
CA ASP A 125 -10.35 -16.54 -1.55
C ASP A 125 -11.18 -17.81 -1.60
N LYS A 126 -10.80 -18.84 -0.82
CA LYS A 126 -11.49 -20.14 -0.77
C LYS A 126 -11.73 -20.75 -2.15
N SER A 127 -10.80 -20.50 -3.08
CA SER A 127 -10.86 -21.03 -4.42
C SER A 127 -10.64 -22.54 -4.40
N ASP A 128 -11.44 -23.29 -5.16
CA ASP A 128 -11.20 -24.72 -5.40
C ASP A 128 -10.12 -24.96 -6.47
N MET A 129 -9.61 -23.91 -7.07
CA MET A 129 -8.56 -23.95 -8.10
C MET A 129 -7.22 -24.32 -7.47
N PRO A 130 -6.43 -25.21 -8.10
CA PRO A 130 -5.07 -25.49 -7.66
C PRO A 130 -4.22 -24.21 -7.57
N ILE A 131 -3.37 -24.09 -6.55
CA ILE A 131 -2.62 -22.85 -6.29
C ILE A 131 -1.79 -22.35 -7.49
N LYS A 132 -1.23 -23.24 -8.30
CA LYS A 132 -0.47 -22.87 -9.51
C LYS A 132 -1.34 -22.23 -10.60
N GLU A 133 -2.57 -22.67 -10.73
CA GLU A 133 -3.56 -22.08 -11.65
C GLU A 133 -4.10 -20.77 -11.07
N TRP A 134 -4.39 -20.75 -9.76
CA TRP A 134 -4.81 -19.55 -9.07
C TRP A 134 -3.80 -18.39 -9.21
N ILE A 135 -2.51 -18.65 -9.09
CA ILE A 135 -1.47 -17.64 -9.30
C ILE A 135 -1.53 -17.07 -10.73
N LYS A 136 -1.84 -17.89 -11.75
CA LYS A 136 -1.90 -17.44 -13.14
C LYS A 136 -3.15 -16.61 -13.48
N GLU A 137 -4.27 -16.93 -12.85
CA GLU A 137 -5.57 -16.39 -13.23
C GLU A 137 -6.13 -15.36 -12.24
N SER A 138 -5.62 -15.35 -11.00
CA SER A 138 -6.18 -14.52 -9.93
C SER A 138 -5.83 -13.05 -10.09
N GLN A 139 -6.84 -12.20 -10.10
CA GLN A 139 -6.66 -10.76 -9.99
C GLN A 139 -6.08 -10.36 -8.63
N LEU A 140 -6.36 -11.11 -7.56
CA LEU A 140 -5.79 -10.87 -6.23
C LEU A 140 -4.27 -11.02 -6.24
N PHE A 141 -3.76 -12.07 -6.89
CA PHE A 141 -2.33 -12.24 -7.08
C PHE A 141 -1.72 -11.10 -7.90
N THR A 142 -2.37 -10.73 -9.01
CA THR A 142 -1.94 -9.59 -9.84
C THR A 142 -1.90 -8.30 -9.02
N HIS A 143 -2.91 -8.00 -8.23
CA HIS A 143 -2.94 -6.83 -7.34
C HIS A 143 -1.85 -6.86 -6.27
N LEU A 144 -1.55 -8.05 -5.71
CA LEU A 144 -0.47 -8.22 -4.75
C LEU A 144 0.87 -7.86 -5.38
N MET A 145 1.17 -8.43 -6.54
CA MET A 145 2.45 -8.20 -7.22
C MET A 145 2.62 -6.75 -7.68
N LYS A 146 1.57 -6.12 -8.20
CA LYS A 146 1.59 -4.68 -8.52
C LYS A 146 1.94 -3.84 -7.29
N SER A 147 1.29 -4.11 -6.16
CA SER A 147 1.55 -3.38 -4.92
C SER A 147 2.98 -3.60 -4.41
N TYR A 148 3.49 -4.82 -4.52
CA TYR A 148 4.87 -5.16 -4.17
C TYR A 148 5.88 -4.37 -5.02
N HIS A 149 5.72 -4.39 -6.35
CA HIS A 149 6.63 -3.69 -7.25
C HIS A 149 6.56 -2.16 -7.09
N ALA A 150 5.37 -1.61 -6.90
CA ALA A 150 5.19 -0.19 -6.63
C ALA A 150 5.91 0.23 -5.34
N LEU A 151 5.72 -0.54 -4.26
CA LEU A 151 6.34 -0.25 -2.97
C LEU A 151 7.88 -0.38 -3.05
N ARG A 152 8.37 -1.42 -3.71
CA ARG A 152 9.80 -1.63 -3.94
C ARG A 152 10.41 -0.47 -4.72
N ALA A 153 9.82 -0.09 -5.85
CA ALA A 153 10.33 0.99 -6.70
C ALA A 153 10.38 2.35 -5.97
N GLY A 154 9.34 2.66 -5.18
CA GLY A 154 9.31 3.88 -4.36
C GLY A 154 10.35 3.87 -3.26
N TYR A 155 10.48 2.75 -2.54
CA TYR A 155 11.45 2.60 -1.46
C TYR A 155 12.90 2.66 -1.96
N GLU A 156 13.23 1.97 -3.05
CA GLU A 156 14.56 2.02 -3.66
C GLU A 156 14.94 3.44 -4.11
N LYS A 157 13.96 4.21 -4.62
CA LYS A 157 14.21 5.57 -5.10
C LYS A 157 14.23 6.62 -3.98
N TYR A 158 13.37 6.49 -2.98
CA TYR A 158 13.17 7.49 -1.93
C TYR A 158 13.15 6.88 -0.52
N PRO A 159 14.18 6.13 -0.08
CA PRO A 159 14.13 5.33 1.16
C PRO A 159 13.82 6.17 2.40
N ASN A 160 14.28 7.41 2.46
CA ASN A 160 14.08 8.32 3.61
C ASN A 160 12.62 8.82 3.75
N GLN A 161 11.78 8.60 2.75
CA GLN A 161 10.35 8.95 2.78
C GLN A 161 9.48 7.79 3.29
N PHE A 162 10.08 6.65 3.68
CA PHE A 162 9.35 5.47 4.12
C PHE A 162 9.66 5.11 5.57
N CYS A 163 8.59 4.77 6.30
CA CYS A 163 8.64 4.00 7.52
C CYS A 163 8.10 2.59 7.21
N ILE A 164 8.98 1.63 7.03
CA ILE A 164 8.61 0.25 6.77
C ILE A 164 8.19 -0.42 8.08
N VAL A 165 7.04 -1.07 8.08
CA VAL A 165 6.45 -1.78 9.24
C VAL A 165 6.27 -3.25 8.86
N GLU A 166 7.10 -4.11 9.41
CA GLU A 166 6.97 -5.54 9.22
C GLU A 166 5.80 -6.11 10.02
N TYR A 167 5.01 -6.98 9.39
CA TYR A 167 3.83 -7.58 10.00
C TYR A 167 4.15 -8.26 11.34
N ASP A 168 5.20 -9.07 11.40
CA ASP A 168 5.57 -9.79 12.61
C ASP A 168 5.93 -8.85 13.77
N ASN A 169 6.65 -7.75 13.49
CA ASN A 169 6.97 -6.73 14.47
C ASN A 169 5.71 -6.01 14.94
N LEU A 170 4.77 -5.69 14.01
CA LEU A 170 3.52 -5.05 14.35
C LEU A 170 2.64 -5.90 15.27
N VAL A 171 2.62 -7.22 15.09
CA VAL A 171 1.79 -8.11 15.93
C VAL A 171 2.48 -8.52 17.23
N THR A 172 3.81 -8.59 17.27
CA THR A 172 4.56 -8.98 18.48
C THR A 172 4.91 -7.80 19.39
N HIS A 173 5.19 -6.63 18.79
CA HIS A 173 5.63 -5.42 19.50
C HIS A 173 4.86 -4.17 19.02
N PRO A 174 3.52 -4.16 19.05
CA PRO A 174 2.72 -3.10 18.41
C PRO A 174 3.04 -1.72 18.94
N GLN A 175 3.21 -1.56 20.25
CA GLN A 175 3.52 -0.26 20.84
C GLN A 175 4.87 0.31 20.37
N VAL A 176 5.87 -0.55 20.19
CA VAL A 176 7.20 -0.15 19.72
C VAL A 176 7.09 0.35 18.28
N GLU A 177 6.38 -0.38 17.42
CA GLU A 177 6.17 0.01 16.02
C GLU A 177 5.37 1.32 15.91
N LEU A 178 4.33 1.49 16.69
CA LEU A 178 3.51 2.70 16.68
C LEU A 178 4.26 3.93 17.22
N ASN A 179 5.16 3.75 18.18
CA ASN A 179 6.06 4.81 18.62
C ASN A 179 7.05 5.18 17.51
N ARG A 180 7.65 4.20 16.82
CA ARG A 180 8.56 4.42 15.69
C ARG A 180 7.89 5.16 14.53
N ILE A 181 6.62 4.83 14.23
CA ILE A 181 5.81 5.56 13.25
C ILE A 181 5.61 7.01 13.72
N SER A 182 5.28 7.21 14.99
CA SER A 182 5.07 8.54 15.56
C SER A 182 6.34 9.40 15.46
N ASP A 183 7.51 8.84 15.79
CA ASP A 183 8.80 9.51 15.66
C ASP A 183 9.11 9.90 14.20
N PHE A 184 8.89 8.98 13.27
CA PHE A 184 9.09 9.23 11.83
C PHE A 184 8.22 10.38 11.32
N LEU A 185 6.98 10.47 11.79
CA LEU A 185 6.02 11.49 11.37
C LEU A 185 6.09 12.78 12.19
N GLY A 186 6.81 12.79 13.31
CA GLY A 186 6.87 13.91 14.24
C GLY A 186 5.60 14.04 15.09
N LEU A 187 4.91 12.94 15.33
CA LEU A 187 3.70 12.88 16.16
C LEU A 187 4.05 12.55 17.61
N LYS A 188 3.19 12.96 18.54
CA LYS A 188 3.33 12.56 19.95
C LYS A 188 3.04 11.07 20.12
N HIS A 189 3.81 10.39 20.98
CA HIS A 189 3.51 9.01 21.36
C HIS A 189 2.14 8.91 22.04
N LYS A 190 1.45 7.81 21.79
CA LYS A 190 0.19 7.43 22.46
C LYS A 190 0.28 5.97 22.89
N VAL A 191 -0.34 5.65 24.01
CA VAL A 191 -0.55 4.25 24.43
C VAL A 191 -1.79 3.71 23.71
N TYR A 192 -1.63 2.59 23.04
CA TYR A 192 -2.66 1.97 22.22
C TYR A 192 -3.36 0.84 22.97
N ASN A 193 -4.66 0.71 22.74
CA ASN A 193 -5.45 -0.39 23.28
C ASN A 193 -5.19 -1.67 22.46
N PRO A 194 -4.91 -2.83 23.09
CA PRO A 194 -4.77 -4.08 22.37
C PRO A 194 -6.08 -4.62 21.79
N VAL A 195 -7.22 -4.08 22.20
CA VAL A 195 -8.52 -4.40 21.61
C VAL A 195 -8.65 -3.67 20.28
N ILE A 196 -8.91 -4.44 19.24
CA ILE A 196 -8.99 -3.96 17.87
C ILE A 196 -10.43 -3.61 17.51
N GLU A 197 -10.64 -2.38 17.08
CA GLU A 197 -11.91 -1.96 16.51
C GLU A 197 -12.03 -2.46 15.07
N GLN A 198 -13.21 -3.00 14.74
CA GLN A 198 -13.47 -3.45 13.37
C GLN A 198 -13.54 -2.24 12.44
N VAL A 199 -12.97 -2.42 11.26
CA VAL A 199 -13.01 -1.45 10.19
C VAL A 199 -14.19 -1.78 9.28
N GLU A 200 -15.07 -0.80 9.06
CA GLU A 200 -16.15 -0.96 8.08
C GLU A 200 -15.60 -0.74 6.67
N GLU A 201 -15.62 -1.79 5.85
CA GLU A 201 -15.23 -1.73 4.45
C GLU A 201 -16.18 -2.60 3.61
N ASN A 202 -16.48 -2.16 2.39
CA ASN A 202 -17.34 -2.92 1.48
C ASN A 202 -16.53 -3.98 0.74
N ASP A 203 -16.28 -5.10 1.40
CA ASP A 203 -15.52 -6.22 0.84
C ASP A 203 -16.15 -6.83 -0.43
N ASN A 204 -17.46 -6.66 -0.63
CA ASN A 204 -18.12 -7.13 -1.86
C ASN A 204 -17.58 -6.44 -3.12
N ALA A 205 -17.07 -5.21 -3.01
CA ALA A 205 -16.43 -4.51 -4.11
C ALA A 205 -15.16 -5.21 -4.62
N TRP A 206 -14.55 -6.04 -3.77
CA TRP A 206 -13.34 -6.82 -4.09
C TRP A 206 -13.65 -8.26 -4.49
N GLY A 207 -14.92 -8.67 -4.43
CA GLY A 207 -15.35 -10.04 -4.72
C GLY A 207 -14.91 -11.08 -3.67
N VAL A 208 -14.35 -10.66 -2.54
CA VAL A 208 -13.88 -11.55 -1.47
C VAL A 208 -14.50 -11.14 -0.15
N LYS A 209 -15.29 -12.04 0.42
CA LYS A 209 -15.96 -11.82 1.70
C LYS A 209 -14.94 -11.83 2.85
N ASP A 210 -15.16 -10.99 3.85
CA ASP A 210 -14.34 -10.90 5.07
C ASP A 210 -12.85 -10.56 4.80
N LEU A 211 -12.52 -9.92 3.67
CA LEU A 211 -11.16 -9.58 3.26
C LEU A 211 -10.46 -8.68 4.30
N HIS A 212 -11.19 -7.73 4.90
CA HIS A 212 -10.69 -6.77 5.87
C HIS A 212 -11.13 -7.06 7.31
N LYS A 213 -11.69 -8.24 7.55
CA LYS A 213 -12.08 -8.65 8.90
C LYS A 213 -10.86 -8.81 9.79
N LEU A 214 -10.90 -8.19 10.96
CA LEU A 214 -9.86 -8.24 11.98
C LEU A 214 -10.25 -9.18 13.13
N ALA A 215 -9.26 -9.80 13.77
CA ALA A 215 -9.45 -10.42 15.07
C ALA A 215 -9.70 -9.32 16.13
N GLN A 216 -10.35 -9.66 17.24
CA GLN A 216 -10.62 -8.71 18.32
C GLN A 216 -9.36 -8.29 19.09
N THR A 217 -8.33 -9.11 19.02
CA THR A 217 -7.03 -8.88 19.66
C THR A 217 -5.91 -9.03 18.65
N ILE A 218 -4.76 -8.41 18.94
CA ILE A 218 -3.57 -8.57 18.11
C ILE A 218 -3.02 -9.98 18.31
N GLU A 219 -3.17 -10.82 17.30
CA GLU A 219 -2.72 -12.21 17.34
C GLU A 219 -1.94 -12.51 16.06
N ASN A 220 -0.81 -13.19 16.23
CA ASN A 220 -0.12 -13.77 15.08
C ASN A 220 -0.88 -15.04 14.66
N GLN A 221 -1.68 -14.93 13.62
CA GLN A 221 -2.35 -16.07 13.00
C GLN A 221 -1.32 -16.82 12.16
N GLY A 222 -0.61 -17.75 12.78
CA GLY A 222 0.32 -18.63 12.10
C GLY A 222 -0.36 -19.35 10.93
N LEU A 223 0.16 -19.15 9.72
CA LEU A 223 -0.32 -19.84 8.51
C LEU A 223 0.75 -20.82 8.07
N ASP A 224 0.37 -22.05 7.78
CA ASP A 224 1.29 -23.02 7.18
C ASP A 224 1.53 -22.66 5.70
N THR A 225 2.33 -21.61 5.51
CA THR A 225 2.65 -21.07 4.18
C THR A 225 3.24 -22.13 3.26
N LYS A 226 4.15 -22.95 3.77
CA LYS A 226 4.81 -23.97 2.99
C LYS A 226 3.89 -25.12 2.62
N GLY A 227 3.02 -25.54 3.54
CA GLY A 227 1.97 -26.54 3.27
C GLY A 227 0.97 -26.06 2.22
N ILE A 228 0.61 -24.77 2.21
CA ILE A 228 -0.31 -24.19 1.23
C ILE A 228 0.33 -24.06 -0.16
N LEU A 229 1.56 -23.55 -0.23
CA LEU A 229 2.22 -23.27 -1.51
C LEU A 229 2.91 -24.50 -2.12
N GLY A 230 3.34 -25.44 -1.28
CA GLY A 230 4.27 -26.49 -1.66
C GLY A 230 5.72 -25.98 -1.80
N ASP A 231 6.69 -26.90 -1.78
CA ASP A 231 8.12 -26.56 -1.76
C ASP A 231 8.55 -25.67 -2.94
N GLU A 232 8.06 -25.96 -4.13
CA GLU A 232 8.46 -25.26 -5.37
C GLU A 232 8.08 -23.77 -5.33
N LEU A 233 6.81 -23.45 -5.09
CA LEU A 233 6.34 -22.07 -5.03
C LEU A 233 6.86 -21.34 -3.80
N TYR A 234 6.94 -22.04 -2.67
CA TYR A 234 7.50 -21.44 -1.45
C TYR A 234 8.95 -20.98 -1.69
N ASN A 235 9.80 -21.84 -2.26
CA ASN A 235 11.18 -21.49 -2.57
C ASN A 235 11.29 -20.41 -3.67
N HIS A 236 10.36 -20.39 -4.64
CA HIS A 236 10.33 -19.37 -5.70
C HIS A 236 10.06 -17.97 -5.16
N PHE A 237 9.17 -17.85 -4.15
CA PHE A 237 8.77 -16.57 -3.58
C PHE A 237 9.57 -16.15 -2.34
N GLN A 238 10.62 -16.88 -1.97
CA GLN A 238 11.54 -16.45 -0.92
C GLN A 238 12.52 -15.38 -1.41
N GLY A 239 13.04 -14.57 -0.46
CA GLY A 239 14.11 -13.60 -0.73
C GLY A 239 13.63 -12.33 -1.43
N GLY A 240 12.32 -12.07 -1.42
CA GLY A 240 11.71 -10.85 -1.96
C GLY A 240 11.66 -9.68 -0.97
N GLU A 241 12.33 -9.79 0.18
CA GLU A 241 12.31 -8.80 1.26
C GLU A 241 13.27 -7.64 0.98
N PHE A 242 12.93 -6.81 -0.05
CA PHE A 242 13.75 -5.67 -0.48
C PHE A 242 14.02 -4.66 0.66
N TRP A 243 13.21 -4.66 1.69
CA TRP A 243 13.34 -3.75 2.84
C TRP A 243 14.44 -4.15 3.82
N ASN A 244 14.96 -5.36 3.74
CA ASN A 244 16.11 -5.82 4.51
C ASN A 244 17.45 -5.34 3.93
N ASP A 245 17.47 -5.02 2.64
CA ASP A 245 18.62 -4.44 1.98
C ASP A 245 18.60 -2.92 2.17
N LYS A 246 19.61 -2.35 2.84
CA LYS A 246 19.78 -0.90 2.80
C LYS A 246 20.00 -0.53 1.34
N PRO A 247 19.20 0.37 0.75
CA PRO A 247 19.42 0.81 -0.61
C PRO A 247 20.79 1.47 -0.70
N GLU A 248 21.74 0.80 -1.33
CA GLU A 248 22.97 1.45 -1.77
C GLU A 248 22.60 2.28 -3.01
N PRO A 249 23.06 3.54 -3.12
CA PRO A 249 22.63 4.47 -4.18
C PRO A 249 22.91 4.01 -5.62
N GLU A 250 23.63 2.91 -5.85
CA GLU A 250 24.11 2.52 -7.20
C GLU A 250 24.28 1.00 -7.40
N ARG A 251 23.38 0.16 -6.98
CA ARG A 251 23.38 -1.23 -7.49
C ARG A 251 22.10 -1.50 -8.25
N GLY A 252 22.23 -1.51 -9.59
CA GLY A 252 21.27 -2.13 -10.49
C GLY A 252 21.16 -3.63 -10.22
N LYS A 253 20.51 -4.01 -9.13
CA LYS A 253 20.00 -5.37 -8.96
C LYS A 253 18.81 -5.48 -9.89
N GLU A 254 18.86 -6.39 -10.84
CA GLU A 254 17.68 -6.74 -11.62
C GLU A 254 16.54 -7.08 -10.64
N PRO A 255 15.32 -6.60 -10.90
CA PRO A 255 14.15 -6.96 -10.09
C PRO A 255 14.05 -8.48 -10.06
N LEU A 256 13.79 -9.07 -8.88
CA LEU A 256 13.45 -10.48 -8.81
C LEU A 256 12.30 -10.74 -9.79
N ASP A 257 12.53 -11.60 -10.76
CA ASP A 257 11.54 -11.97 -11.75
C ASP A 257 10.58 -13.00 -11.14
N PHE A 258 9.46 -12.52 -10.62
CA PHE A 258 8.37 -13.38 -10.14
C PHE A 258 7.38 -13.76 -11.24
N SER A 259 7.65 -13.42 -12.51
CA SER A 259 6.85 -13.89 -13.62
C SER A 259 7.11 -15.38 -13.84
N LEU A 260 6.09 -16.19 -13.74
CA LEU A 260 6.16 -17.61 -14.11
C LEU A 260 6.33 -17.79 -15.65
N GLU A 261 6.12 -16.73 -16.43
CA GLU A 261 6.39 -16.63 -17.87
C GLU A 261 6.56 -15.16 -18.25
N ALA A 262 7.48 -14.87 -19.18
CA ALA A 262 7.82 -13.53 -19.67
C ALA A 262 6.65 -12.72 -20.30
N GLY A 263 5.45 -13.30 -20.38
CA GLY A 263 4.24 -12.66 -20.92
C GLY A 263 3.58 -11.61 -20.03
N LEU A 264 3.88 -11.58 -18.72
CA LEU A 264 3.26 -10.65 -17.79
C LEU A 264 3.94 -9.27 -17.71
N ARG A 265 5.16 -9.13 -18.26
CA ARG A 265 5.90 -7.84 -18.21
C ARG A 265 5.20 -6.69 -18.97
N GLY A 266 4.42 -6.98 -20.01
CA GLY A 266 3.77 -5.96 -20.84
C GLY A 266 2.45 -5.42 -20.28
N GLU A 267 1.82 -6.11 -19.31
CA GLU A 267 0.55 -5.68 -18.73
C GLU A 267 0.72 -4.87 -17.44
N PHE A 268 1.88 -4.99 -16.77
CA PHE A 268 2.14 -4.26 -15.53
C PHE A 268 2.23 -2.74 -15.73
N ASP A 269 2.82 -2.29 -16.86
CA ASP A 269 3.00 -0.86 -17.13
C ASP A 269 1.70 -0.15 -17.55
N LYS A 270 0.71 -0.88 -18.07
CA LYS A 270 -0.56 -0.31 -18.56
C LYS A 270 -1.65 -0.11 -17.54
N ALA A 271 -1.53 -0.69 -16.36
CA ALA A 271 -2.61 -0.71 -15.37
C ALA A 271 -2.49 0.35 -14.27
N TRP A 272 -1.42 1.16 -14.30
CA TRP A 272 -1.20 2.30 -13.40
C TRP A 272 -0.89 3.61 -14.15
N GLN A 273 -0.97 3.57 -15.50
CA GLN A 273 -0.95 4.78 -16.33
C GLN A 273 -2.32 5.43 -16.34
#